data_9ee60845e2d826c04a29dbfa52eacf0e
#
_entry.id   9ee60845e2d826c04a29dbfa52eacf0e
#
_cell.length_a   1.000
_cell.length_b   1.000
_cell.length_c   1.000
_cell.angle_alpha   90.00
_cell.angle_beta   90.00
_cell.angle_gamma   90.00
#
_symmetry.space_group_name_H-M   'P 1'
#
loop_
_entity.id
_entity.type
_entity.pdbx_description
1 polymer ?
#
loop_
_entity_poly.entity_id
_entity_poly.type
_entity_poly.pdbx_seq_one_letter_code
_entity_poly.pdbx_strand_id
1 'polypeptide(L)'
;RTEPVGPQEQAWFINAAAEIRTDLSPRQLFLALKEIEQRMGRIAGTRWGPRVIDLDLLLYGQGIVREEGLVIPHPELHRRRFVLVPLAGLASYAVHPAFGITIGGLLERLTDRAKVELYD
;
A
#
# COMPACT_ATOMS: atom_id res chain seq x y z
N ARG A 1 -8.12 8.77 6.09
CA ARG A 1 -9.06 7.73 6.53
C ARG A 1 -9.89 7.27 5.34
N THR A 2 -10.10 5.96 5.25
CA THR A 2 -10.73 5.34 4.08
C THR A 2 -11.97 4.56 4.50
N GLU A 3 -13.05 4.73 3.74
CA GLU A 3 -14.27 3.98 3.93
C GLU A 3 -14.01 2.50 3.63
N PRO A 4 -14.40 1.56 4.50
CA PRO A 4 -14.13 0.15 4.26
C PRO A 4 -14.91 -0.38 3.05
N VAL A 5 -14.31 -1.34 2.37
CA VAL A 5 -14.95 -2.09 1.29
C VAL A 5 -15.50 -3.36 1.90
N GLY A 6 -16.78 -3.65 1.69
CA GLY A 6 -17.43 -4.82 2.25
C GLY A 6 -18.51 -4.46 3.25
N PRO A 7 -18.75 -5.30 4.28
CA PRO A 7 -19.83 -5.07 5.23
C PRO A 7 -19.75 -3.69 5.87
N GLN A 8 -20.85 -3.00 5.95
CA GLN A 8 -20.91 -1.60 6.38
C GLN A 8 -20.71 -1.42 7.88
N GLU A 9 -20.85 -2.46 8.66
CA GLU A 9 -20.62 -2.39 10.10
C GLU A 9 -19.14 -2.42 10.48
N GLN A 10 -18.23 -2.55 9.51
CA GLN A 10 -16.81 -2.50 9.79
C GLN A 10 -16.37 -1.08 10.12
N ALA A 11 -15.40 -0.98 11.02
CA ALA A 11 -14.77 0.30 11.33
C ALA A 11 -14.00 0.84 10.13
N TRP A 12 -13.81 2.16 10.09
CA TRP A 12 -12.97 2.80 9.09
C TRP A 12 -11.52 2.35 9.25
N PHE A 13 -10.84 2.19 8.13
CA PHE A 13 -9.41 1.93 8.11
C PHE A 13 -8.64 3.23 7.99
N ILE A 14 -7.44 3.24 8.57
CA ILE A 14 -6.48 4.33 8.40
C ILE A 14 -5.38 3.83 7.49
N ASN A 15 -5.15 4.54 6.39
CA ASN A 15 -4.13 4.20 5.41
C ASN A 15 -3.11 5.32 5.32
N ALA A 16 -1.85 4.94 5.15
CA ALA A 16 -0.76 5.88 4.99
C ALA A 16 0.27 5.31 4.04
N ALA A 17 1.13 6.15 3.50
CA ALA A 17 2.25 5.72 2.69
C ALA A 17 3.54 6.26 3.30
N ALA A 18 4.63 5.53 3.09
CA ALA A 18 5.95 5.94 3.54
C ALA A 18 6.96 5.68 2.44
N GLU A 19 7.95 6.55 2.33
CA GLU A 19 9.10 6.34 1.46
C GLU A 19 10.29 5.98 2.34
N ILE A 20 10.99 4.92 1.97
CA ILE A 20 12.18 4.50 2.70
C ILE A 20 13.36 4.35 1.75
N ARG A 21 14.56 4.45 2.29
CA ARG A 21 15.80 4.13 1.59
C ARG A 21 16.36 2.86 2.18
N THR A 22 16.80 1.96 1.33
CA THR A 22 17.30 0.67 1.78
C THR A 22 18.29 0.09 0.78
N ASP A 23 19.23 -0.71 1.30
CA ASP A 23 20.12 -1.52 0.47
C ASP A 23 19.60 -2.94 0.27
N LEU A 24 18.46 -3.26 0.86
CA LEU A 24 17.86 -4.58 0.71
C LEU A 24 17.29 -4.76 -0.69
N SER A 25 17.38 -5.97 -1.21
CA SER A 25 16.68 -6.32 -2.45
C SER A 25 15.17 -6.29 -2.22
N PRO A 26 14.35 -6.26 -3.29
CA PRO A 26 12.91 -6.31 -3.14
C PRO A 26 12.44 -7.50 -2.29
N ARG A 27 13.00 -8.69 -2.51
CA ARG A 27 12.62 -9.88 -1.74
C ARG A 27 13.02 -9.75 -0.28
N GLN A 28 14.22 -9.27 -0.01
CA GLN A 28 14.70 -9.07 1.36
C GLN A 28 13.82 -8.04 2.09
N LEU A 29 13.49 -6.95 1.43
CA LEU A 29 12.62 -5.93 2.00
C LEU A 29 11.22 -6.49 2.28
N PHE A 30 10.67 -7.22 1.33
CA PHE A 30 9.36 -7.86 1.50
C PHE A 30 9.34 -8.76 2.73
N LEU A 31 10.36 -9.61 2.88
CA LEU A 31 10.44 -10.52 4.04
C LEU A 31 10.60 -9.74 5.35
N ALA A 32 11.37 -8.65 5.35
CA ALA A 32 11.53 -7.81 6.53
C ALA A 32 10.20 -7.17 6.94
N LEU A 33 9.43 -6.69 5.98
CA LEU A 33 8.11 -6.12 6.26
C LEU A 33 7.15 -7.15 6.85
N LYS A 34 7.16 -8.37 6.31
CA LYS A 34 6.32 -9.46 6.85
C LYS A 34 6.70 -9.82 8.28
N GLU A 35 7.99 -9.80 8.59
CA GLU A 35 8.44 -10.04 9.95
C GLU A 35 7.94 -8.97 10.91
N ILE A 36 7.98 -7.70 10.50
CA ILE A 36 7.46 -6.60 11.31
C ILE A 36 5.97 -6.78 11.58
N GLU A 37 5.19 -7.13 10.56
CA GLU A 37 3.75 -7.39 10.72
C GLU A 37 3.50 -8.47 11.76
N GLN A 38 4.26 -9.57 11.69
CA GLN A 38 4.11 -10.67 12.63
C GLN A 38 4.44 -10.26 14.05
N ARG A 39 5.51 -9.50 14.23
CA ARG A 39 5.91 -9.01 15.55
C ARG A 39 4.85 -8.10 16.16
N MET A 40 4.30 -7.21 15.37
CA MET A 40 3.26 -6.29 15.85
C MET A 40 1.99 -7.04 16.24
N GLY A 41 1.61 -8.03 15.46
CA GLY A 41 0.47 -8.87 15.79
C GLY A 41 0.65 -9.63 17.09
N ARG A 42 1.85 -10.19 17.33
CA ARG A 42 2.14 -10.90 18.58
C ARG A 42 2.11 -9.97 19.79
N ILE A 43 2.68 -8.79 19.66
CA ILE A 43 2.69 -7.81 20.76
C ILE A 43 1.28 -7.43 21.14
N ALA A 44 0.40 -7.28 20.15
CA ALA A 44 -0.99 -6.90 20.38
C ALA A 44 -1.87 -8.08 20.80
N GLY A 45 -1.35 -9.31 20.78
CA GLY A 45 -2.12 -10.50 21.14
C GLY A 45 -3.16 -10.91 20.12
N THR A 46 -3.04 -10.47 18.88
CA THR A 46 -4.04 -10.70 17.85
C THR A 46 -3.72 -11.93 16.99
N ARG A 47 -3.55 -13.07 17.61
CA ARG A 47 -3.15 -14.27 16.90
C ARG A 47 -4.17 -14.71 15.85
N TRP A 48 -5.46 -14.60 16.16
CA TRP A 48 -6.55 -15.06 15.31
C TRP A 48 -7.47 -13.95 14.85
N GLY A 49 -7.23 -12.72 15.28
CA GLY A 49 -8.03 -11.58 14.91
C GLY A 49 -7.49 -10.85 13.69
N PRO A 50 -8.08 -9.69 13.35
CA PRO A 50 -7.55 -8.83 12.30
C PRO A 50 -6.12 -8.44 12.58
N ARG A 51 -5.34 -8.23 11.53
CA ARG A 51 -3.97 -7.76 11.68
C ARG A 51 -3.95 -6.37 12.26
N VAL A 52 -2.96 -6.11 13.13
CA VAL A 52 -2.75 -4.76 13.66
C VAL A 52 -2.33 -3.82 12.55
N ILE A 53 -1.52 -4.30 11.60
CA ILE A 53 -1.02 -3.50 10.50
C ILE A 53 -0.78 -4.39 9.29
N ASP A 54 -1.04 -3.83 8.11
CA ASP A 54 -0.65 -4.42 6.82
C ASP A 54 0.40 -3.53 6.20
N LEU A 55 1.54 -4.11 5.87
CA LEU A 55 2.65 -3.40 5.23
C LEU A 55 2.81 -3.91 3.80
N ASP A 56 2.37 -3.13 2.84
CA ASP A 56 2.44 -3.49 1.44
C ASP A 56 3.58 -2.77 0.74
N LEU A 57 4.32 -3.51 -0.08
CA LEU A 57 5.37 -2.95 -0.90
C LEU A 57 4.75 -2.49 -2.23
N LEU A 58 4.61 -1.19 -2.40
CA LEU A 58 3.89 -0.61 -3.54
C LEU A 58 4.80 -0.43 -4.75
N LEU A 59 5.93 0.22 -4.54
CA LEU A 59 6.93 0.53 -5.56
C LEU A 59 8.32 0.28 -5.00
N TYR A 60 9.23 -0.08 -5.88
CA TYR A 60 10.65 -0.23 -5.52
C TYR A 60 11.46 0.46 -6.63
N GLY A 61 11.65 1.77 -6.47
CA GLY A 61 12.24 2.59 -7.53
C GLY A 61 11.44 2.42 -8.82
N GLN A 62 12.12 2.17 -9.90
CA GLN A 62 11.51 1.87 -11.19
C GLN A 62 11.53 0.37 -11.50
N GLY A 63 11.78 -0.45 -10.48
CA GLY A 63 11.87 -1.90 -10.64
C GLY A 63 10.53 -2.57 -10.90
N ILE A 64 10.58 -3.63 -11.67
CA ILE A 64 9.43 -4.51 -11.93
C ILE A 64 9.84 -5.90 -11.46
N VAL A 65 9.05 -6.45 -10.53
CA VAL A 65 9.31 -7.79 -9.97
C VAL A 65 8.05 -8.63 -10.14
N ARG A 66 8.21 -9.81 -10.70
CA ARG A 66 7.11 -10.76 -10.90
C ARG A 66 7.57 -12.13 -10.45
N GLU A 67 7.48 -12.35 -9.16
CA GLU A 67 7.86 -13.60 -8.53
C GLU A 67 6.69 -14.15 -7.74
N GLU A 68 6.73 -15.42 -7.43
CA GLU A 68 5.70 -16.02 -6.59
C GLU A 68 5.67 -15.31 -5.24
N GLY A 69 4.50 -14.79 -4.89
CA GLY A 69 4.28 -14.10 -3.64
C GLY A 69 4.78 -12.66 -3.59
N LEU A 70 5.41 -12.15 -4.68
CA LEU A 70 5.91 -10.78 -4.70
C LEU A 70 5.79 -10.17 -6.09
N VAL A 71 4.89 -9.20 -6.22
CA VAL A 71 4.69 -8.47 -7.47
C VAL A 71 4.87 -6.97 -7.19
N ILE A 72 5.78 -6.33 -7.90
CA ILE A 72 6.06 -4.91 -7.83
C ILE A 72 6.05 -4.34 -9.26
N PRO A 73 5.36 -3.27 -9.51
CA PRO A 73 4.46 -2.50 -8.63
C PRO A 73 3.32 -3.35 -8.11
N HIS A 74 2.80 -2.98 -6.94
CA HIS A 74 1.67 -3.71 -6.34
C HIS A 74 0.55 -3.83 -7.37
N PRO A 75 -0.02 -5.03 -7.57
CA PRO A 75 -0.93 -5.27 -8.70
C PRO A 75 -2.24 -4.50 -8.62
N GLU A 76 -2.65 -4.06 -7.43
CA GLU A 76 -3.88 -3.30 -7.24
C GLU A 76 -3.66 -1.80 -7.03
N LEU A 77 -2.41 -1.35 -7.09
CA LEU A 77 -2.03 0.05 -6.85
C LEU A 77 -2.88 1.02 -7.67
N HIS A 78 -3.01 0.76 -8.95
CA HIS A 78 -3.67 1.67 -9.89
C HIS A 78 -5.20 1.66 -9.77
N ARG A 79 -5.78 0.75 -9.02
CA ARG A 79 -7.23 0.58 -8.88
C ARG A 79 -7.78 1.06 -7.56
N ARG A 80 -6.92 1.40 -6.60
CA ARG A 80 -7.33 1.62 -5.22
C ARG A 80 -7.10 3.05 -4.81
N ARG A 81 -8.17 3.82 -4.77
CA ARG A 81 -8.09 5.22 -4.37
C ARG A 81 -7.48 5.39 -2.98
N PHE A 82 -7.83 4.48 -2.05
CA PHE A 82 -7.30 4.54 -0.69
C PHE A 82 -5.80 4.24 -0.60
N VAL A 83 -5.21 3.70 -1.66
CA VAL A 83 -3.77 3.53 -1.80
C VAL A 83 -3.15 4.72 -2.51
N LEU A 84 -3.77 5.16 -3.61
CA LEU A 84 -3.23 6.24 -4.45
C LEU A 84 -3.26 7.60 -3.76
N VAL A 85 -4.29 7.90 -2.95
CA VAL A 85 -4.38 9.20 -2.30
C VAL A 85 -3.20 9.44 -1.35
N PRO A 86 -2.90 8.54 -0.39
CA PRO A 86 -1.73 8.76 0.46
C PRO A 86 -0.41 8.72 -0.32
N LEU A 87 -0.31 7.85 -1.32
CA LEU A 87 0.90 7.75 -2.12
C LEU A 87 1.13 9.01 -2.96
N ALA A 88 0.08 9.56 -3.55
CA ALA A 88 0.18 10.80 -4.31
C ALA A 88 0.55 11.99 -3.42
N GLY A 89 0.08 12.01 -2.18
CA GLY A 89 0.47 13.03 -1.22
C GLY A 89 1.96 13.00 -0.91
N LEU A 90 2.58 11.83 -1.03
CA LEU A 90 4.00 11.64 -0.76
C LEU A 90 4.86 11.80 -2.04
N ALA A 91 4.40 11.27 -3.16
CA ALA A 91 5.21 11.15 -4.37
C ALA A 91 4.35 11.15 -5.63
N SER A 92 3.56 12.22 -5.85
CA SER A 92 2.68 12.32 -7.03
C SER A 92 3.47 12.26 -8.34
N TYR A 93 4.72 12.69 -8.32
CA TYR A 93 5.61 12.76 -9.48
C TYR A 93 6.21 11.41 -9.89
N ALA A 94 6.16 10.43 -9.00
CA ALA A 94 6.75 9.12 -9.28
C ALA A 94 5.99 8.44 -10.42
N VAL A 95 6.73 7.78 -11.32
CA VAL A 95 6.16 7.12 -12.49
C VAL A 95 5.96 5.64 -12.19
N HIS A 96 4.77 5.15 -12.47
CA HIS A 96 4.48 3.71 -12.40
C HIS A 96 5.28 3.02 -13.51
N PRO A 97 6.23 2.13 -13.18
CA PRO A 97 7.17 1.63 -14.18
C PRO A 97 6.53 0.75 -15.26
N ALA A 98 5.38 0.14 -15.00
CA ALA A 98 4.71 -0.69 -15.98
C ALA A 98 3.79 0.12 -16.89
N PHE A 99 3.21 1.22 -16.41
CA PHE A 99 2.26 2.01 -17.17
C PHE A 99 2.85 3.29 -17.76
N GLY A 100 4.00 3.73 -17.26
CA GLY A 100 4.59 4.99 -17.71
C GLY A 100 3.80 6.23 -17.34
N ILE A 101 2.94 6.13 -16.33
CA ILE A 101 2.06 7.20 -15.88
C ILE A 101 2.43 7.56 -14.45
N THR A 102 2.42 8.86 -14.11
CA THR A 102 2.71 9.28 -12.74
C THR A 102 1.62 8.83 -11.78
N ILE A 103 1.97 8.73 -10.51
CA ILE A 103 1.02 8.38 -9.46
C ILE A 103 -0.12 9.41 -9.43
N GLY A 104 0.20 10.70 -9.57
CA GLY A 104 -0.83 11.74 -9.69
C GLY A 104 -1.75 11.52 -10.87
N GLY A 105 -1.18 11.13 -12.01
CA GLY A 105 -1.95 10.83 -13.22
C GLY A 105 -2.87 9.63 -13.06
N LEU A 106 -2.40 8.60 -12.37
CA LEU A 106 -3.23 7.43 -12.06
C LEU A 106 -4.42 7.82 -11.17
N LEU A 107 -4.16 8.65 -10.17
CA LEU A 107 -5.23 9.11 -9.27
C LEU A 107 -6.29 9.91 -10.04
N GLU A 108 -5.88 10.78 -10.97
CA GLU A 108 -6.81 11.55 -11.77
C GLU A 108 -7.70 10.67 -12.65
N ARG A 109 -7.18 9.53 -13.10
CA ARG A 109 -7.90 8.61 -13.99
C ARG A 109 -8.77 7.61 -13.25
N LEU A 110 -8.65 7.57 -11.94
CA LEU A 110 -9.32 6.53 -11.17
C LEU A 110 -10.82 6.81 -11.05
N THR A 111 -11.61 5.78 -11.28
CA THR A 111 -13.06 5.84 -11.18
C THR A 111 -13.61 5.18 -9.92
N ASP A 112 -12.72 4.75 -9.01
CA ASP A 112 -13.11 4.19 -7.73
C ASP A 112 -13.85 5.24 -6.92
N ARG A 113 -15.03 4.90 -6.44
CA ARG A 113 -15.89 5.82 -5.70
C ARG A 113 -15.78 5.67 -4.18
N ALA A 114 -14.86 4.86 -3.71
CA ALA A 114 -14.63 4.74 -2.28
C ALA A 114 -14.21 6.09 -1.71
N LYS A 115 -14.83 6.47 -0.61
CA LYS A 115 -14.57 7.76 0.02
C LYS A 115 -13.23 7.76 0.73
N VAL A 116 -12.44 8.78 0.49
CA VAL A 116 -11.14 8.99 1.14
C VAL A 116 -11.09 10.38 1.75
N GLU A 117 -10.67 10.45 3.00
CA GLU A 117 -10.54 11.72 3.73
C GLU A 117 -9.13 11.85 4.29
N LEU A 118 -8.63 13.08 4.36
CA LEU A 118 -7.38 13.35 5.09
C LEU A 118 -7.63 13.16 6.58
N TYR A 119 -6.70 12.50 7.24
CA TYR A 119 -6.75 12.28 8.67
C TYR A 119 -5.62 13.07 9.32
N ASP A 120 -6.01 14.09 10.05
CA ASP A 120 -5.08 14.98 10.75
C ASP A 120 -4.82 14.52 12.18
#